data_53324638ca7254984f15e5f5f086d4a8
#
_entry.id   53324638ca7254984f15e5f5f086d4a8
#
_cell.length_a   1.000
_cell.length_b   1.000
_cell.length_c   1.000
_cell.angle_alpha   90.00
_cell.angle_beta   90.00
_cell.angle_gamma   90.00
#
_symmetry.space_group_name_H-M   'P 1'
#
loop_
_entity.id
_entity.type
_entity.pdbx_description
1 polymer ?
#
loop_
_entity_poly.entity_id
_entity_poly.type
_entity_poly.pdbx_seq_one_letter_code
_entity_poly.pdbx_strand_id
1 'polypeptide(L)'
;MSKKEKLIAKLKSNPKDFTFDDAETLLRYLHFNRINKGRTSGSRVMFSNEQRNCKILLHKPHPRKELLEYQVKQLIEQLEQEGLL
;
A
#
# COMPACT_ATOMS: atom_id res chain seq x y z
N MET A 1 9.46 15.41 -11.31
CA MET A 1 8.79 14.12 -11.04
C MET A 1 7.71 14.31 -9.98
N SER A 2 6.58 13.70 -10.19
CA SER A 2 5.50 13.77 -9.22
C SER A 2 5.83 12.91 -7.99
N LYS A 3 5.18 13.20 -6.88
CA LYS A 3 5.35 12.40 -5.67
C LYS A 3 4.94 10.95 -5.89
N LYS A 4 3.92 10.74 -6.74
CA LYS A 4 3.48 9.40 -7.12
C LYS A 4 4.61 8.61 -7.78
N GLU A 5 5.28 9.22 -8.73
CA GLU A 5 6.39 8.55 -9.44
C GLU A 5 7.54 8.24 -8.50
N LYS A 6 7.84 9.15 -7.59
CA LYS A 6 8.90 8.91 -6.60
C LYS A 6 8.56 7.72 -5.69
N LEU A 7 7.31 7.64 -5.26
CA LEU A 7 6.87 6.54 -4.40
C LEU A 7 6.90 5.20 -5.15
N ILE A 8 6.49 5.20 -6.42
CA ILE A 8 6.53 4.00 -7.25
C ILE A 8 7.98 3.54 -7.44
N ALA A 9 8.87 4.47 -7.76
CA ALA A 9 10.28 4.14 -7.94
C ALA A 9 10.89 3.60 -6.65
N LYS A 10 10.56 4.22 -5.52
CA LYS A 10 11.04 3.75 -4.23
C LYS A 10 10.52 2.34 -3.94
N LEU A 11 9.24 2.10 -4.18
CA LEU A 11 8.65 0.78 -3.94
C LEU A 11 9.31 -0.29 -4.79
N LYS A 12 9.52 -0.01 -6.08
CA LYS A 12 10.14 -0.98 -7.00
C LYS A 12 11.58 -1.31 -6.65
N SER A 13 12.27 -0.43 -5.93
CA SER A 13 13.63 -0.69 -5.50
C SER A 13 13.70 -1.65 -4.31
N ASN A 14 12.57 -2.13 -3.83
CA ASN A 14 12.46 -3.04 -2.69
C ASN A 14 13.16 -2.47 -1.45
N PRO A 15 12.74 -1.27 -1.01
CA PRO A 15 13.45 -0.56 0.06
C PRO A 15 13.17 -1.19 1.42
N LYS A 16 14.08 -0.97 2.36
CA LYS A 16 13.91 -1.39 3.74
C LYS A 16 13.22 -0.32 4.58
N ASP A 17 13.10 0.88 4.05
CA ASP A 17 12.55 2.03 4.78
C ASP A 17 11.22 2.52 4.22
N PHE A 18 10.50 1.67 3.50
CA PHE A 18 9.18 2.01 2.97
C PHE A 18 8.16 1.90 4.09
N THR A 19 7.61 3.02 4.53
CA THR A 19 6.71 3.06 5.67
C THR A 19 5.27 2.75 5.26
N PHE A 20 4.44 2.43 6.26
CA PHE A 20 3.00 2.27 6.03
C PHE A 20 2.40 3.57 5.48
N ASP A 21 2.84 4.72 5.99
CA ASP A 21 2.35 6.02 5.50
C ASP A 21 2.70 6.23 4.03
N ASP A 22 3.90 5.82 3.62
CA ASP A 22 4.28 5.89 2.21
C ASP A 22 3.37 5.02 1.35
N ALA A 23 3.06 3.81 1.82
CA ALA A 23 2.17 2.91 1.10
C ALA A 23 0.77 3.49 0.99
N GLU A 24 0.25 4.04 2.07
CA GLU A 24 -1.08 4.66 2.07
C GLU A 24 -1.12 5.83 1.09
N THR A 25 -0.11 6.68 1.10
CA THR A 25 -0.03 7.81 0.19
C THR A 25 -0.02 7.35 -1.25
N LEU A 26 0.79 6.34 -1.56
CA LEU A 26 0.85 5.80 -2.92
C LEU A 26 -0.50 5.23 -3.35
N LEU A 27 -1.15 4.47 -2.48
CA LEU A 27 -2.45 3.88 -2.80
C LEU A 27 -3.51 4.95 -3.07
N ARG A 28 -3.46 6.07 -2.35
CA ARG A 28 -4.36 7.19 -2.63
C ARG A 28 -4.13 7.77 -4.02
N TYR A 29 -2.87 7.89 -4.43
CA TYR A 29 -2.56 8.35 -5.79
C TYR A 29 -3.05 7.38 -6.85
N LEU A 30 -3.18 6.10 -6.49
CA LEU A 30 -3.68 5.07 -7.40
C LEU A 30 -5.20 4.88 -7.28
N HIS A 31 -5.88 5.86 -6.64
CA HIS A 31 -7.33 5.90 -6.48
C HIS A 31 -7.88 4.84 -5.53
N PHE A 32 -7.06 4.40 -4.59
CA PHE A 32 -7.53 3.55 -3.49
C PHE A 32 -7.97 4.42 -2.32
N ASN A 33 -9.04 4.01 -1.68
CA ASN A 33 -9.56 4.67 -0.49
C ASN A 33 -9.51 3.71 0.69
N ARG A 34 -9.12 4.22 1.84
CA ARG A 34 -9.11 3.44 3.06
C ARG A 34 -10.54 3.19 3.51
N ILE A 35 -10.88 1.92 3.73
CA ILE A 35 -12.20 1.53 4.18
C ILE A 35 -12.15 1.30 5.68
N ASN A 36 -12.98 2.05 6.42
CA ASN A 36 -13.18 1.81 7.85
C ASN A 36 -14.55 1.19 8.02
N LYS A 37 -14.65 -0.12 7.81
CA LYS A 37 -15.89 -0.84 8.05
C LYS A 37 -15.86 -1.45 9.44
N GLY A 38 -16.57 -0.81 10.37
CA GLY A 38 -16.76 -1.33 11.69
C GLY A 38 -15.47 -1.50 12.48
N ARG A 39 -15.48 -2.45 13.39
CA ARG A 39 -14.34 -2.69 14.25
C ARG A 39 -13.32 -3.53 13.51
N THR A 40 -12.25 -2.91 13.08
CA THR A 40 -11.10 -3.67 12.66
C THR A 40 -10.29 -3.99 13.90
N SER A 41 -10.18 -5.26 14.24
CA SER A 41 -9.31 -5.66 15.33
C SER A 41 -7.87 -5.59 14.86
N GLY A 42 -7.04 -4.86 15.61
CA GLY A 42 -5.61 -4.82 15.36
C GLY A 42 -5.21 -3.87 14.23
N SER A 43 -4.20 -4.26 13.48
CA SER A 43 -3.50 -3.38 12.55
C SER A 43 -3.90 -3.57 11.09
N ARG A 44 -5.01 -4.23 10.83
CA ARG A 44 -5.47 -4.47 9.46
C ARG A 44 -6.12 -3.23 8.88
N VAL A 45 -5.68 -2.84 7.68
CA VAL A 45 -6.25 -1.71 6.97
C VAL A 45 -6.61 -2.18 5.57
N MET A 46 -7.87 -1.97 5.18
CA MET A 46 -8.34 -2.34 3.86
C MET A 46 -8.40 -1.11 2.98
N PHE A 47 -7.88 -1.24 1.77
CA PHE A 47 -7.96 -0.20 0.74
C PHE A 47 -8.79 -0.73 -0.42
N SER A 48 -9.64 0.12 -0.98
CA SER A 48 -10.50 -0.26 -2.09
C SER A 48 -10.41 0.73 -3.22
N ASN A 49 -10.33 0.21 -4.44
CA ASN A 49 -10.40 1.00 -5.66
C ASN A 49 -11.71 0.62 -6.36
N GLU A 50 -12.71 1.48 -6.28
CA GLU A 50 -14.03 1.20 -6.85
C GLU A 50 -14.01 1.16 -8.36
N GLN A 51 -13.14 1.97 -8.98
CA GLN A 51 -13.04 2.02 -10.44
C GLN A 51 -12.55 0.71 -11.02
N ARG A 52 -11.68 0.01 -10.30
CA ARG A 52 -11.11 -1.27 -10.74
C ARG A 52 -11.70 -2.46 -10.00
N ASN A 53 -12.60 -2.22 -9.06
CA ASN A 53 -13.19 -3.26 -8.23
C ASN A 53 -12.10 -4.12 -7.57
N CYS A 54 -11.08 -3.46 -7.05
CA CYS A 54 -9.90 -4.08 -6.49
C CYS A 54 -9.74 -3.69 -5.03
N LYS A 55 -9.34 -4.65 -4.20
CA LYS A 55 -9.09 -4.40 -2.78
C LYS A 55 -7.72 -4.88 -2.39
N ILE A 56 -7.07 -4.12 -1.52
CA ILE A 56 -5.75 -4.46 -0.99
C ILE A 56 -5.83 -4.42 0.53
N LEU A 57 -5.44 -5.51 1.18
CA LEU A 57 -5.33 -5.57 2.62
C LEU A 57 -3.88 -5.36 3.02
N LEU A 58 -3.64 -4.37 3.88
CA LEU A 58 -2.31 -4.04 4.32
C LEU A 58 -2.27 -4.00 5.85
N HIS A 59 -1.32 -4.73 6.44
CA HIS A 59 -1.13 -4.73 7.88
C HIS A 59 -0.18 -3.61 8.27
N LYS A 60 -0.59 -2.81 9.24
CA LYS A 60 0.26 -1.76 9.78
C LYS A 60 1.23 -2.38 10.79
N PRO A 61 2.54 -2.35 10.53
CA PRO A 61 3.51 -2.93 11.48
C PRO A 61 3.51 -2.18 12.80
N HIS A 62 3.80 -2.89 13.87
CA HIS A 62 3.85 -2.32 15.20
C HIS A 62 4.92 -3.04 16.01
N PRO A 63 5.79 -2.32 16.72
CA PRO A 63 5.83 -0.86 16.87
C PRO A 63 6.56 -0.10 15.76
N ARG A 64 7.14 -0.79 14.80
CA ARG A 64 7.91 -0.16 13.72
C ARG A 64 7.00 0.49 12.70
N LYS A 65 7.51 1.52 12.04
CA LYS A 65 6.77 2.25 11.00
C LYS A 65 6.98 1.66 9.62
N GLU A 66 8.13 1.03 9.40
CA GLU A 66 8.51 0.49 8.10
C GLU A 66 7.82 -0.84 7.86
N LEU A 67 7.36 -1.04 6.63
CA LEU A 67 6.79 -2.32 6.22
C LEU A 67 7.87 -3.40 6.23
N LEU A 68 7.46 -4.62 6.52
CA LEU A 68 8.34 -5.77 6.43
C LEU A 68 8.62 -6.08 4.96
N GLU A 69 9.75 -6.72 4.70
CA GLU A 69 10.18 -7.01 3.33
C GLU A 69 9.12 -7.80 2.55
N TYR A 70 8.51 -8.80 3.18
CA TYR A 70 7.48 -9.58 2.50
C TYR A 70 6.24 -8.75 2.18
N GLN A 71 5.92 -7.76 3.02
CA GLN A 71 4.79 -6.87 2.76
C GLN A 71 5.03 -5.99 1.55
N VAL A 72 6.25 -5.48 1.40
CA VAL A 72 6.64 -4.68 0.25
C VAL A 72 6.51 -5.52 -1.02
N LYS A 73 7.01 -6.75 -1.00
CA LYS A 73 6.93 -7.64 -2.15
C LYS A 73 5.49 -7.97 -2.52
N GLN A 74 4.66 -8.25 -1.54
CA GLN A 74 3.24 -8.54 -1.79
C GLN A 74 2.53 -7.33 -2.41
N LEU A 75 2.83 -6.15 -1.91
CA LEU A 75 2.23 -4.94 -2.44
C LEU A 75 2.62 -4.73 -3.91
N ILE A 76 3.90 -4.92 -4.22
CA ILE A 76 4.38 -4.82 -5.59
C ILE A 76 3.64 -5.81 -6.49
N GLU A 77 3.56 -7.08 -6.07
CA GLU A 77 2.90 -8.12 -6.85
C GLU A 77 1.43 -7.78 -7.11
N GLN A 78 0.72 -7.35 -6.09
CA GLN A 78 -0.69 -7.00 -6.23
C GLN A 78 -0.89 -5.85 -7.22
N LEU A 79 -0.06 -4.82 -7.11
CA LEU A 79 -0.16 -3.67 -8.01
C LEU A 79 0.23 -4.02 -9.43
N GLU A 80 1.21 -4.90 -9.61
CA GLU A 80 1.58 -5.36 -10.93
C GLU A 80 0.47 -6.19 -11.59
N GLN A 81 -0.17 -7.05 -10.82
CA GLN A 81 -1.29 -7.86 -11.33
C GLN A 81 -2.45 -6.99 -11.78
N GLU A 82 -2.63 -5.84 -11.14
CA GLU A 82 -3.69 -4.91 -11.52
C GLU A 82 -3.26 -3.95 -12.62
N GLY A 83 -2.04 -4.06 -13.09
CA GLY A 83 -1.53 -3.18 -14.13
C GLY A 83 -1.24 -1.76 -13.66
N LEU A 84 -1.07 -1.56 -12.35
CA LEU A 84 -0.82 -0.24 -11.77
C LEU A 84 0.66 0.08 -11.65
N LEU A 85 1.51 -0.91 -11.77
CA LEU A 85 2.96 -0.74 -11.77
C LEU A 85 3.56 -1.26 -13.06
#